data_1541a60d368dc6392c49d2e35f1576b3
#
_entry.id   1541a60d368dc6392c49d2e35f1576b3
#
_cell.length_a   1.000
_cell.length_b   1.000
_cell.length_c   1.000
_cell.angle_alpha   90.00
_cell.angle_beta   90.00
_cell.angle_gamma   90.00
#
_symmetry.space_group_name_H-M   'P 1'
#
loop_
_entity.id
_entity.type
_entity.pdbx_description
1 polymer ?
#
loop_
_entity_poly.entity_id
_entity_poly.type
_entity_poly.pdbx_seq_one_letter_code
_entity_poly.pdbx_strand_id
1 'polypeptide(L)'
;YGKQRKLEIARALATNPKLLLLDEPAAGMNPNETAELMDTIRFVRDKFDMTILLIEHDMKLVSGICEELTVLNFGQELAQGKTSDVLNNPEVIKAYLGE
;
A
#
# COMPACT_ATOMS: atom_id res chain seq x y z
N TYR A 1 16.81 3.41 -3.07
CA TYR A 1 15.36 3.55 -3.35
C TYR A 1 14.61 4.21 -2.19
N GLY A 2 14.96 3.90 -0.95
CA GLY A 2 14.25 4.43 0.20
C GLY A 2 14.28 5.96 0.30
N LYS A 3 15.45 6.56 0.14
CA LYS A 3 15.61 8.02 0.19
C LYS A 3 14.91 8.69 -0.97
N GLN A 4 14.98 8.09 -2.15
CA GLN A 4 14.33 8.60 -3.34
C GLN A 4 12.81 8.61 -3.18
N ARG A 5 12.24 7.54 -2.62
CA ARG A 5 10.79 7.46 -2.35
C ARG A 5 10.34 8.50 -1.33
N LYS A 6 11.12 8.71 -0.27
CA LYS A 6 10.80 9.76 0.72
C LYS A 6 10.78 11.14 0.08
N LEU A 7 11.71 11.42 -0.83
CA LEU A 7 11.77 12.68 -1.56
C LEU A 7 10.55 12.86 -2.46
N GLU A 8 10.15 11.80 -3.17
CA GLU A 8 8.97 11.83 -4.03
C GLU A 8 7.69 12.12 -3.24
N ILE A 9 7.54 11.47 -2.07
CA ILE A 9 6.40 11.72 -1.18
C ILE A 9 6.43 13.16 -0.68
N ALA A 10 7.59 13.66 -0.27
CA ALA A 10 7.73 15.04 0.20
C ALA A 10 7.33 16.05 -0.89
N ARG A 11 7.72 15.81 -2.13
CA ARG A 11 7.34 16.65 -3.27
C ARG A 11 5.84 16.65 -3.48
N ALA A 12 5.21 15.47 -3.41
CA ALA A 12 3.77 15.35 -3.54
C ALA A 12 3.05 16.13 -2.43
N LEU A 13 3.54 16.04 -1.20
CA LEU A 13 2.97 16.75 -0.04
C LEU A 13 3.09 18.26 -0.18
N ALA A 14 4.11 18.75 -0.87
CA ALA A 14 4.31 20.18 -1.08
C ALA A 14 3.17 20.82 -1.88
N THR A 15 2.40 20.03 -2.62
CA THR A 15 1.22 20.53 -3.35
C THR A 15 -0.02 20.66 -2.46
N ASN A 16 0.08 20.28 -1.19
CA ASN A 16 -1.00 20.32 -0.22
C ASN A 16 -2.24 19.51 -0.65
N PRO A 17 -2.07 18.23 -1.00
CA PRO A 17 -3.19 17.41 -1.50
C PRO A 17 -4.05 16.89 -0.35
N LYS A 18 -5.26 16.44 -0.70
CA LYS A 18 -6.13 15.68 0.22
C LYS A 18 -6.02 14.18 -0.02
N LEU A 19 -5.59 13.80 -1.21
CA LEU A 19 -5.43 12.42 -1.63
C LEU A 19 -4.02 12.22 -2.17
N LEU A 20 -3.33 11.22 -1.66
CA LEU A 20 -2.01 10.81 -2.13
C LEU A 20 -2.14 9.47 -2.85
N LEU A 21 -1.67 9.41 -4.08
CA LEU A 21 -1.65 8.18 -4.87
C LEU A 21 -0.23 7.62 -4.91
N LEU A 22 -0.08 6.36 -4.49
CA LEU A 22 1.20 5.66 -4.50
C LEU A 22 1.08 4.40 -5.34
N ASP A 23 1.84 4.34 -6.43
CA ASP A 23 1.84 3.21 -7.36
C ASP A 23 3.11 2.38 -7.17
N GLU A 24 2.95 1.20 -6.59
CA GLU A 24 4.02 0.26 -6.28
C GLU A 24 5.24 0.93 -5.62
N PRO A 25 5.03 1.66 -4.51
CA PRO A 25 6.12 2.44 -3.90
C PRO A 25 7.25 1.59 -3.34
N ALA A 26 7.02 0.31 -3.07
CA ALA A 26 8.04 -0.60 -2.54
C ALA A 26 8.84 -1.32 -3.62
N ALA A 27 8.60 -1.03 -4.90
CA ALA A 27 9.32 -1.68 -6.00
C ALA A 27 10.83 -1.46 -5.87
N GLY A 28 11.58 -2.56 -5.92
CA GLY A 28 13.04 -2.51 -5.83
C GLY A 28 13.59 -2.37 -4.41
N MET A 29 12.75 -2.34 -3.39
CA MET A 29 13.18 -2.20 -2.00
C MET A 29 13.46 -3.55 -1.34
N ASN A 30 14.45 -3.56 -0.43
CA ASN A 30 14.67 -4.70 0.46
C ASN A 30 13.69 -4.62 1.65
N PRO A 31 13.60 -5.68 2.49
CA PRO A 31 12.66 -5.68 3.62
C PRO A 31 12.83 -4.51 4.60
N ASN A 32 14.07 -4.09 4.87
CA ASN A 32 14.31 -2.97 5.78
C ASN A 32 13.81 -1.65 5.19
N GLU A 33 14.06 -1.43 3.90
CA GLU A 33 13.58 -0.24 3.21
C GLU A 33 12.06 -0.21 3.14
N THR A 34 11.44 -1.38 2.91
CA THR A 34 9.98 -1.50 2.90
C THR A 34 9.40 -1.16 4.27
N ALA A 35 10.02 -1.62 5.35
CA ALA A 35 9.57 -1.31 6.70
C ALA A 35 9.64 0.20 6.98
N GLU A 36 10.72 0.86 6.56
CA GLU A 36 10.85 2.32 6.69
C GLU A 36 9.80 3.06 5.87
N LEU A 37 9.51 2.57 4.66
CA LEU A 37 8.47 3.13 3.82
C LEU A 37 7.09 3.02 4.49
N MET A 38 6.79 1.88 5.10
CA MET A 38 5.54 1.67 5.82
C MET A 38 5.39 2.69 6.96
N ASP A 39 6.46 2.91 7.72
CA ASP A 39 6.47 3.91 8.80
C ASP A 39 6.23 5.32 8.25
N THR A 40 6.86 5.64 7.13
CA THR A 40 6.68 6.94 6.47
C THR A 40 5.24 7.14 6.01
N ILE A 41 4.64 6.13 5.41
CA ILE A 41 3.25 6.19 4.94
C ILE A 41 2.29 6.38 6.13
N ARG A 42 2.49 5.64 7.21
CA ARG A 42 1.68 5.80 8.43
C ARG A 42 1.82 7.22 9.00
N PHE A 43 3.04 7.73 9.06
CA PHE A 43 3.31 9.06 9.56
C PHE A 43 2.58 10.12 8.73
N VAL A 44 2.68 10.04 7.42
CA VAL A 44 2.03 10.98 6.50
C VAL A 44 0.51 10.92 6.65
N ARG A 45 -0.06 9.72 6.69
CA ARG A 45 -1.50 9.53 6.86
C ARG A 45 -2.00 10.18 8.14
N ASP A 46 -1.31 9.95 9.25
CA ASP A 46 -1.76 10.40 10.55
C ASP A 46 -1.48 11.89 10.79
N LYS A 47 -0.28 12.35 10.39
CA LYS A 47 0.15 13.73 10.60
C LYS A 47 -0.64 14.73 9.77
N PHE A 48 -0.94 14.39 8.52
CA PHE A 48 -1.58 15.28 7.57
C PHE A 48 -3.05 14.95 7.33
N ASP A 49 -3.60 13.98 8.08
CA ASP A 49 -4.98 13.50 7.90
C ASP A 49 -5.25 13.18 6.43
N MET A 50 -4.34 12.44 5.83
CA MET A 50 -4.30 12.17 4.40
C MET A 50 -5.04 10.89 4.06
N THR A 51 -5.82 10.94 2.98
CA THR A 51 -6.33 9.71 2.36
C THR A 51 -5.27 9.21 1.39
N ILE A 52 -4.90 7.94 1.50
CA ILE A 52 -3.87 7.34 0.66
C ILE A 52 -4.46 6.18 -0.12
N LEU A 53 -4.33 6.23 -1.45
CA LEU A 53 -4.65 5.10 -2.33
C LEU A 53 -3.34 4.47 -2.77
N LEU A 54 -3.18 3.20 -2.44
CA LEU A 54 -1.95 2.45 -2.66
C LEU A 54 -2.20 1.32 -3.64
N ILE A 55 -1.39 1.23 -4.68
CA ILE A 55 -1.37 0.09 -5.60
C ILE A 55 -0.13 -0.72 -5.25
N GLU A 56 -0.32 -1.98 -4.84
CA GLU A 56 0.79 -2.80 -4.38
C GLU A 56 0.45 -4.29 -4.50
N HIS A 57 1.49 -5.12 -4.62
CA HIS A 57 1.37 -6.57 -4.61
C HIS A 57 2.19 -7.19 -3.46
N ASP A 58 2.87 -6.38 -2.68
CA ASP A 58 3.58 -6.82 -1.49
C ASP A 58 2.57 -7.01 -0.35
N MET A 59 2.22 -8.26 -0.08
CA MET A 59 1.17 -8.59 0.89
C MET A 59 1.54 -8.18 2.32
N LYS A 60 2.82 -8.19 2.66
CA LYS A 60 3.27 -7.77 3.98
C LYS A 60 3.03 -6.28 4.20
N LEU A 61 3.36 -5.47 3.20
CA LEU A 61 3.12 -4.04 3.23
C LEU A 61 1.62 -3.75 3.30
N VAL A 62 0.85 -4.37 2.42
CA VAL A 62 -0.59 -4.18 2.33
C VAL A 62 -1.28 -4.58 3.64
N SER A 63 -0.94 -5.74 4.22
CA SER A 63 -1.54 -6.19 5.48
C SER A 63 -1.15 -5.31 6.65
N GLY A 64 0.00 -4.65 6.57
CA GLY A 64 0.52 -3.81 7.66
C GLY A 64 -0.05 -2.42 7.71
N ILE A 65 -0.49 -1.85 6.58
CA ILE A 65 -0.90 -0.44 6.54
C ILE A 65 -2.28 -0.17 5.94
N CYS A 66 -2.84 -1.08 5.18
CA CYS A 66 -4.14 -0.85 4.53
C CYS A 66 -5.28 -1.27 5.45
N GLU A 67 -6.30 -0.40 5.55
CA GLU A 67 -7.51 -0.68 6.32
C GLU A 67 -8.53 -1.43 5.48
N GLU A 68 -8.58 -1.09 4.19
CA GLU A 68 -9.47 -1.72 3.21
C GLU A 68 -8.70 -2.10 1.97
N LEU A 69 -9.12 -3.18 1.32
CA LEU A 69 -8.52 -3.67 0.10
C LEU A 69 -9.57 -3.88 -0.98
N THR A 70 -9.17 -3.60 -2.22
CA THR A 70 -9.82 -4.10 -3.41
C THR A 70 -8.79 -4.93 -4.14
N VAL A 71 -9.08 -6.21 -4.33
CA VAL A 71 -8.16 -7.15 -4.98
C VAL A 71 -8.61 -7.38 -6.42
N LEU A 72 -7.67 -7.20 -7.35
CA LEU A 72 -7.90 -7.41 -8.77
C LEU A 72 -7.15 -8.65 -9.24
N ASN A 73 -7.79 -9.41 -10.13
CA ASN A 73 -7.17 -10.56 -10.78
C ASN A 73 -7.60 -10.54 -12.25
N PHE A 74 -6.61 -10.45 -13.14
CA PHE A 74 -6.85 -10.31 -14.58
C PHE A 74 -7.82 -9.16 -14.91
N GLY A 75 -7.65 -8.02 -14.22
CA GLY A 75 -8.46 -6.83 -14.46
C GLY A 75 -9.86 -6.87 -13.87
N GLN A 76 -10.22 -7.93 -13.14
CA GLN A 76 -11.53 -8.07 -12.52
C GLN A 76 -11.44 -8.02 -11.00
N GLU A 77 -12.46 -7.44 -10.37
CA GLU A 77 -12.53 -7.42 -8.91
C GLU A 77 -12.77 -8.83 -8.38
N LEU A 78 -11.84 -9.30 -7.55
CA LEU A 78 -11.92 -10.60 -6.91
C LEU A 78 -12.55 -10.52 -5.54
N ALA A 79 -12.20 -9.48 -4.77
CA ALA A 79 -12.72 -9.26 -3.42
C ALA A 79 -12.54 -7.80 -3.03
N GLN A 80 -13.38 -7.31 -2.13
CA GLN A 80 -13.29 -5.97 -1.57
C GLN A 80 -13.83 -5.98 -0.14
N GLY A 81 -13.20 -5.20 0.73
CA GLY A 81 -13.63 -5.03 2.11
C GLY A 81 -12.47 -4.77 3.05
N LYS A 82 -12.68 -5.05 4.33
CA LYS A 82 -11.63 -4.91 5.34
C LYS A 82 -10.46 -5.82 5.01
N THR A 83 -9.26 -5.31 5.26
CA THR A 83 -8.01 -6.03 4.96
C THR A 83 -8.00 -7.44 5.53
N SER A 84 -8.37 -7.61 6.81
CA SER A 84 -8.37 -8.91 7.46
C SER A 84 -9.33 -9.89 6.79
N ASP A 85 -10.51 -9.44 6.38
CA ASP A 85 -11.51 -10.28 5.73
C ASP A 85 -11.04 -10.67 4.32
N VAL A 86 -10.54 -9.71 3.57
CA VAL A 86 -10.09 -9.94 2.19
C VAL A 86 -8.91 -10.90 2.15
N LEU A 87 -7.95 -10.76 3.05
CA LEU A 87 -6.77 -11.62 3.10
C LEU A 87 -7.08 -13.05 3.58
N ASN A 88 -8.23 -13.25 4.20
CA ASN A 88 -8.71 -14.59 4.58
C ASN A 88 -9.59 -15.23 3.50
N ASN A 89 -9.89 -14.53 2.43
CA ASN A 89 -10.70 -15.07 1.33
C ASN A 89 -9.90 -16.13 0.58
N PRO A 90 -10.42 -17.36 0.45
CA PRO A 90 -9.71 -18.47 -0.22
C PRO A 90 -9.28 -18.13 -1.66
N GLU A 91 -10.09 -17.38 -2.39
CA GLU A 91 -9.76 -17.00 -3.77
C GLU A 91 -8.57 -16.03 -3.82
N VAL A 92 -8.49 -15.11 -2.85
CA VAL A 92 -7.36 -14.18 -2.72
C VAL A 92 -6.10 -14.93 -2.36
N ILE A 93 -6.18 -15.85 -1.39
CA ILE A 93 -5.06 -16.70 -0.98
C ILE A 93 -4.52 -17.48 -2.18
N LYS A 94 -5.40 -18.09 -2.95
CA LYS A 94 -5.04 -18.86 -4.13
C LYS A 94 -4.36 -18.00 -5.19
N ALA A 95 -4.87 -16.78 -5.43
CA ALA A 95 -4.36 -15.90 -6.48
C ALA A 95 -3.02 -15.25 -6.13
N TYR A 96 -2.82 -14.87 -4.88
CA TYR A 96 -1.67 -14.05 -4.47
C TYR A 96 -0.71 -14.72 -3.51
N LEU A 97 -1.17 -15.65 -2.69
CA LEU A 97 -0.34 -16.30 -1.67
C LEU A 97 0.10 -17.71 -2.08
N GLY A 98 -0.35 -18.19 -3.23
CA GLY A 98 0.12 -19.43 -3.82
C GLY A 98 -0.39 -20.73 -3.16
N GLU A 99 -1.46 -20.61 -2.38
CA GLU A 99 -2.03 -21.80 -1.70
C GLU A 99 -3.31 -22.34 -2.35
#